data_a03f87e18d9e0deef2632952c8352f8d
#
_entry.id   a03f87e18d9e0deef2632952c8352f8d
#
_cell.length_a   1.000
_cell.length_b   1.000
_cell.length_c   1.000
_cell.angle_alpha   90.00
_cell.angle_beta   90.00
_cell.angle_gamma   90.00
#
_symmetry.space_group_name_H-M   'P 1'
#
loop_
_entity.id
_entity.type
_entity.pdbx_description
1 polymer ?
#
loop_
_entity_poly.entity_id
_entity_poly.type
_entity_poly.pdbx_seq_one_letter_code
_entity_poly.pdbx_strand_id
1 'polypeptide(L)'
;DGEEGSPTQYELEEWKDMYGVFYISSIGDDDDLYIWRTLKRLEYKQLIKSGLANDQMRYEESVLTRCSLWPKLSIETMAQTKAGVVETLAIQVLYKSGFVSDQTALSMIKVI
;
A
#
# COMPACT_ATOMS: atom_id res chain seq x y z
N ASP A 1 -17.88 12.43 1.36
CA ASP A 1 -19.19 12.84 1.83
C ASP A 1 -19.22 13.11 3.33
N GLY A 2 -18.17 12.80 4.05
CA GLY A 2 -18.05 13.07 5.46
C GLY A 2 -18.71 12.06 6.38
N GLU A 3 -19.30 11.01 5.85
CA GLU A 3 -19.84 9.95 6.69
C GLU A 3 -18.71 9.17 7.33
N GLU A 4 -18.97 8.72 8.55
CA GLU A 4 -18.04 7.82 9.22
C GLU A 4 -17.90 6.56 8.38
N GLY A 5 -16.67 6.15 8.12
CA GLY A 5 -16.41 4.97 7.31
C GLY A 5 -16.14 5.24 5.84
N SER A 6 -16.16 6.50 5.42
CA SER A 6 -15.76 6.83 4.05
C SER A 6 -15.08 8.18 3.97
N PRO A 7 -14.16 8.36 3.01
CA PRO A 7 -13.47 9.63 2.85
C PRO A 7 -14.40 10.68 2.25
N THR A 8 -14.09 11.95 2.52
CA THR A 8 -14.83 13.06 1.94
C THR A 8 -14.37 13.32 0.50
N GLN A 9 -15.20 14.01 -0.27
CA GLN A 9 -14.82 14.43 -1.61
C GLN A 9 -13.57 15.31 -1.58
N TYR A 10 -13.46 16.18 -0.58
CA TYR A 10 -12.28 17.02 -0.40
C TYR A 10 -11.01 16.18 -0.24
N GLU A 11 -11.08 15.13 0.59
CA GLU A 11 -9.94 14.25 0.79
C GLU A 11 -9.54 13.55 -0.50
N LEU A 12 -10.51 13.06 -1.26
CA LEU A 12 -10.22 12.40 -2.52
C LEU A 12 -9.53 13.34 -3.51
N GLU A 13 -9.99 14.58 -3.58
CA GLU A 13 -9.37 15.56 -4.46
C GLU A 13 -7.96 15.93 -4.02
N GLU A 14 -7.77 16.05 -2.71
CA GLU A 14 -6.45 16.36 -2.17
C GLU A 14 -5.45 15.25 -2.47
N TRP A 15 -5.86 14.00 -2.30
CA TRP A 15 -4.98 12.87 -2.62
C TRP A 15 -4.64 12.82 -4.10
N LYS A 16 -5.60 13.15 -4.95
CA LYS A 16 -5.35 13.17 -6.39
C LYS A 16 -4.32 14.23 -6.75
N ASP A 17 -4.40 15.40 -6.12
CA ASP A 17 -3.43 16.47 -6.33
C ASP A 17 -2.05 16.09 -5.83
N MET A 18 -1.97 15.42 -4.66
CA MET A 18 -0.70 15.07 -4.04
C MET A 18 -0.02 13.87 -4.70
N TYR A 19 -0.78 12.88 -5.09
CA TYR A 19 -0.23 11.59 -5.52
C TYR A 19 -0.54 11.24 -6.97
N GLY A 20 -1.46 11.95 -7.61
CA GLY A 20 -1.87 11.71 -8.98
C GLY A 20 -2.78 10.50 -9.08
N VAL A 21 -2.22 9.32 -8.90
CA VAL A 21 -2.96 8.05 -8.97
C VAL A 21 -2.99 7.41 -7.60
N PHE A 22 -4.15 6.94 -7.20
CA PHE A 22 -4.28 6.12 -6.00
C PHE A 22 -5.32 5.04 -6.28
N TYR A 23 -5.34 4.02 -5.42
CA TYR A 23 -6.06 2.78 -5.69
C TYR A 23 -7.00 2.46 -4.54
N ILE A 24 -8.02 1.66 -4.84
CA ILE A 24 -8.93 1.17 -3.84
C ILE A 24 -8.96 -0.36 -3.91
N SER A 25 -8.93 -1.01 -2.75
CA SER A 25 -8.99 -2.47 -2.66
C SER A 25 -10.13 -2.86 -1.73
N SER A 26 -10.79 -3.97 -2.05
CA SER A 26 -11.81 -4.57 -1.20
C SER A 26 -11.27 -5.91 -0.74
N ILE A 27 -11.04 -6.06 0.55
CA ILE A 27 -10.36 -7.24 1.10
C ILE A 27 -11.14 -7.80 2.28
N GLY A 28 -11.22 -9.12 2.33
CA GLY A 28 -11.84 -9.83 3.43
C GLY A 28 -13.29 -10.15 3.16
N ASP A 29 -13.87 -10.93 4.07
CA ASP A 29 -15.24 -11.42 3.93
C ASP A 29 -16.27 -10.29 3.99
N ASP A 30 -15.92 -9.21 4.68
CA ASP A 30 -16.82 -8.07 4.84
C ASP A 30 -16.62 -7.01 3.75
N ASP A 31 -15.78 -7.30 2.77
CA ASP A 31 -15.48 -6.37 1.67
C ASP A 31 -15.04 -5.01 2.17
N ASP A 32 -14.21 -5.00 3.20
CA ASP A 32 -13.65 -3.75 3.73
C ASP A 32 -12.82 -3.04 2.66
N LEU A 33 -13.00 -1.73 2.57
CA LEU A 33 -12.33 -0.92 1.57
C LEU A 33 -11.08 -0.27 2.12
N TYR A 34 -10.03 -0.28 1.29
CA TYR A 34 -8.74 0.35 1.62
C TYR A 34 -8.30 1.20 0.45
N ILE A 35 -7.99 2.46 0.71
CA ILE A 35 -7.49 3.38 -0.31
C ILE A 35 -6.01 3.61 -0.02
N TRP A 36 -5.18 3.52 -1.07
CA TRP A 36 -3.73 3.54 -0.89
C TRP A 36 -3.04 4.08 -2.15
N ARG A 37 -1.79 4.48 -1.96
CA ARG A 37 -0.93 4.94 -3.04
C ARG A 37 0.29 4.05 -3.15
N THR A 38 1.06 4.22 -4.23
CA THR A 38 2.25 3.41 -4.41
C THR A 38 3.43 3.93 -3.57
N LEU A 39 4.39 3.05 -3.34
CA LEU A 39 5.62 3.36 -2.63
C LEU A 39 6.62 3.95 -3.62
N LYS A 40 7.25 5.07 -3.27
CA LYS A 40 8.23 5.72 -4.13
C LYS A 40 9.63 5.20 -3.84
N ARG A 41 10.53 5.35 -4.83
CA ARG A 41 11.90 4.85 -4.70
C ARG A 41 12.60 5.39 -3.45
N LEU A 42 12.45 6.68 -3.17
CA LEU A 42 13.08 7.29 -2.00
C LEU A 42 12.59 6.65 -0.70
N GLU A 43 11.29 6.38 -0.63
CA GLU A 43 10.70 5.74 0.54
C GLU A 43 11.24 4.32 0.71
N TYR A 44 11.36 3.59 -0.39
CA TYR A 44 11.92 2.25 -0.37
C TYR A 44 13.37 2.27 0.15
N LYS A 45 14.18 3.21 -0.33
CA LYS A 45 15.55 3.36 0.14
C LYS A 45 15.61 3.62 1.65
N GLN A 46 14.68 4.43 2.15
CA GLN A 46 14.60 4.72 3.58
C GLN A 46 14.28 3.47 4.40
N LEU A 47 13.37 2.65 3.88
CA LEU A 47 13.02 1.38 4.54
C LEU A 47 14.23 0.45 4.62
N ILE A 48 14.98 0.34 3.53
CA ILE A 48 16.18 -0.50 3.51
C ILE A 48 17.21 0.01 4.49
N LYS A 49 17.49 1.30 4.49
CA LYS A 49 18.50 1.90 5.36
C LYS A 49 18.16 1.79 6.84
N SER A 50 16.88 1.87 7.16
CA SER A 50 16.43 1.79 8.57
C SER A 50 16.44 0.37 9.11
N GLY A 51 16.63 -0.63 8.26
CA GLY A 51 16.60 -2.03 8.67
C GLY A 51 15.18 -2.60 8.81
N LEU A 52 14.17 -1.81 8.50
CA LEU A 52 12.79 -2.28 8.61
C LEU A 52 12.46 -3.39 7.61
N ALA A 53 13.23 -3.48 6.52
CA ALA A 53 13.01 -4.51 5.52
C ALA A 53 13.67 -5.85 5.87
N ASN A 54 14.38 -5.94 6.99
CA ASN A 54 15.04 -7.18 7.40
C ASN A 54 14.09 -8.22 7.97
N ASP A 55 12.88 -7.81 8.33
CA ASP A 55 11.83 -8.67 8.86
C ASP A 55 10.62 -8.50 7.95
N GLN A 56 10.15 -9.60 7.37
CA GLN A 56 9.07 -9.54 6.37
C GLN A 56 7.81 -8.85 6.91
N MET A 57 7.41 -9.18 8.13
CA MET A 57 6.22 -8.58 8.72
C MET A 57 6.39 -7.08 8.96
N ARG A 58 7.54 -6.69 9.46
CA ARG A 58 7.82 -5.27 9.69
C ARG A 58 7.90 -4.50 8.39
N TYR A 59 8.43 -5.15 7.36
CA TYR A 59 8.49 -4.55 6.03
C TYR A 59 7.09 -4.27 5.49
N GLU A 60 6.21 -5.27 5.54
CA GLU A 60 4.83 -5.12 5.09
C GLU A 60 4.11 -4.00 5.86
N GLU A 61 4.24 -4.01 7.18
CA GLU A 61 3.60 -2.99 8.01
C GLU A 61 4.13 -1.60 7.72
N SER A 62 5.42 -1.48 7.47
CA SER A 62 6.04 -0.19 7.16
C SER A 62 5.59 0.35 5.81
N VAL A 63 5.46 -0.53 4.82
CA VAL A 63 4.93 -0.16 3.51
C VAL A 63 3.51 0.41 3.67
N LEU A 64 2.65 -0.29 4.41
CA LEU A 64 1.26 0.14 4.57
C LEU A 64 1.13 1.40 5.41
N THR A 65 1.98 1.57 6.41
CA THR A 65 1.98 2.79 7.21
C THR A 65 2.24 4.01 6.34
N ARG A 66 3.11 3.87 5.34
CA ARG A 66 3.43 4.96 4.42
C ARG A 66 2.38 5.15 3.33
N CYS A 67 1.84 4.07 2.82
CA CYS A 67 1.04 4.11 1.59
C CYS A 67 -0.47 4.14 1.82
N SER A 68 -0.95 3.76 3.00
CA SER A 68 -2.40 3.78 3.26
C SER A 68 -2.90 5.21 3.34
N LEU A 69 -4.03 5.47 2.68
CA LEU A 69 -4.67 6.78 2.71
C LEU A 69 -5.94 6.74 3.54
N TRP A 70 -6.74 5.67 3.38
CA TRP A 70 -7.98 5.55 4.15
C TRP A 70 -8.38 4.07 4.23
N PRO A 71 -8.67 3.54 5.42
CA PRO A 71 -8.32 4.17 6.70
C PRO A 71 -6.81 4.26 6.84
N LYS A 72 -6.32 5.26 7.53
CA LYS A 72 -4.89 5.38 7.77
C LYS A 72 -4.45 4.25 8.70
N LEU A 73 -3.57 3.41 8.22
CA LEU A 73 -3.12 2.24 8.97
C LEU A 73 -1.89 2.59 9.80
N SER A 74 -1.92 2.13 11.05
CA SER A 74 -0.79 2.25 11.96
C SER A 74 -0.47 0.86 12.49
N ILE A 75 0.63 0.72 13.21
CA ILE A 75 0.99 -0.56 13.81
C ILE A 75 -0.16 -1.05 14.72
N GLU A 76 -0.75 -0.15 15.49
CA GLU A 76 -1.82 -0.51 16.42
C GLU A 76 -3.09 -0.96 15.69
N THR A 77 -3.48 -0.25 14.62
CA THR A 77 -4.68 -0.64 13.89
C THR A 77 -4.48 -1.92 13.11
N MET A 78 -3.29 -2.12 12.54
CA MET A 78 -2.99 -3.35 11.81
C MET A 78 -3.00 -4.57 12.73
N ALA A 79 -2.62 -4.39 13.99
CA ALA A 79 -2.63 -5.48 14.95
C ALA A 79 -4.05 -6.00 15.22
N GLN A 80 -5.05 -5.20 14.95
CA GLN A 80 -6.46 -5.56 15.17
C GLN A 80 -7.17 -6.07 13.91
N THR A 81 -6.52 -6.01 12.75
CA THR A 81 -7.12 -6.51 11.50
C THR A 81 -6.93 -8.01 11.40
N LYS A 82 -7.68 -8.64 10.49
CA LYS A 82 -7.48 -10.06 10.22
C LYS A 82 -6.07 -10.26 9.66
N ALA A 83 -5.45 -11.36 10.05
CA ALA A 83 -4.02 -11.60 9.81
C ALA A 83 -3.60 -11.44 8.35
N GLY A 84 -4.41 -11.91 7.42
CA GLY A 84 -4.03 -11.90 6.01
C GLY A 84 -4.27 -10.58 5.29
N VAL A 85 -4.97 -9.62 5.92
CA VAL A 85 -5.29 -8.35 5.26
C VAL A 85 -4.02 -7.54 5.01
N VAL A 86 -3.16 -7.44 6.01
CA VAL A 86 -1.92 -6.67 5.89
C VAL A 86 -1.03 -7.26 4.78
N GLU A 87 -0.85 -8.56 4.78
CA GLU A 87 -0.03 -9.23 3.77
C GLU A 87 -0.60 -9.04 2.37
N THR A 88 -1.91 -9.25 2.21
CA THR A 88 -2.56 -9.12 0.91
C THR A 88 -2.45 -7.69 0.38
N LEU A 89 -2.72 -6.73 1.24
CA LEU A 89 -2.66 -5.32 0.83
C LEU A 89 -1.23 -4.91 0.48
N ALA A 90 -0.24 -5.37 1.26
CA ALA A 90 1.15 -5.07 0.98
C ALA A 90 1.59 -5.63 -0.37
N ILE A 91 1.15 -6.84 -0.71
CA ILE A 91 1.42 -7.44 -2.03
C ILE A 91 0.88 -6.53 -3.13
N GLN A 92 -0.34 -6.05 -2.97
CA GLN A 92 -0.95 -5.17 -3.98
C GLN A 92 -0.19 -3.86 -4.13
N VAL A 93 0.16 -3.23 -3.00
CA VAL A 93 0.92 -1.97 -3.02
C VAL A 93 2.26 -2.18 -3.71
N LEU A 94 2.98 -3.23 -3.35
CA LEU A 94 4.30 -3.49 -3.94
C LEU A 94 4.20 -3.82 -5.42
N TYR A 95 3.19 -4.57 -5.81
CA TYR A 95 2.98 -4.88 -7.23
C TYR A 95 2.78 -3.59 -8.05
N LYS A 96 1.90 -2.71 -7.58
CA LYS A 96 1.63 -1.45 -8.28
C LYS A 96 2.81 -0.49 -8.17
N SER A 97 3.69 -0.70 -7.19
CA SER A 97 4.93 0.08 -7.07
C SER A 97 6.04 -0.42 -7.99
N GLY A 98 5.78 -1.48 -8.75
CA GLY A 98 6.71 -1.97 -9.76
C GLY A 98 7.51 -3.20 -9.34
N PHE A 99 7.28 -3.75 -8.16
CA PHE A 99 8.00 -4.93 -7.72
C PHE A 99 7.38 -6.19 -8.33
N VAL A 100 8.20 -6.95 -9.04
CA VAL A 100 7.77 -8.18 -9.69
C VAL A 100 8.84 -9.25 -9.43
N SER A 101 8.48 -10.52 -9.67
CA SER A 101 9.46 -11.60 -9.56
C SER A 101 10.55 -11.45 -10.64
N ASP A 102 11.69 -12.07 -10.39
CA ASP A 102 12.79 -12.06 -11.38
C ASP A 102 12.33 -12.58 -12.73
N GLN A 103 11.56 -13.65 -12.73
CA GLN A 103 11.06 -14.23 -13.97
C GLN A 103 10.15 -13.26 -14.71
N THR A 104 9.25 -12.61 -14.02
CA THR A 104 8.36 -11.61 -14.63
C THR A 104 9.17 -10.43 -15.16
N ALA A 105 10.16 -9.97 -14.39
CA ALA A 105 10.99 -8.84 -14.80
C ALA A 105 11.70 -9.15 -16.12
N LEU A 106 12.25 -10.36 -16.25
CA LEU A 106 12.94 -10.76 -17.47
C LEU A 106 11.98 -10.88 -18.64
N SER A 107 10.76 -11.33 -18.41
CA SER A 107 9.76 -11.47 -19.47
C SER A 107 9.29 -10.13 -20.03
N MET A 108 9.57 -9.04 -19.32
CA MET A 108 9.18 -7.71 -19.76
C MET A 108 10.16 -7.08 -20.76
N ILE A 109 11.30 -7.72 -20.96
CA ILE A 109 12.30 -7.23 -21.92
C ILE A 109 11.81 -7.55 -23.34
N LYS A 110 11.86 -6.54 -24.20
CA LYS A 110 11.42 -6.70 -25.59
C LYS A 110 12.51 -6.19 -26.53
N VAL A 111 12.62 -6.86 -27.68
CA VAL A 111 13.54 -6.43 -28.77
C VAL A 111 12.86 -5.29 -29.53
N ILE A 112 13.60 -4.27 -29.80
CA ILE A 112 13.10 -3.13 -30.57
C ILE A 112 13.17 -3.43 -32.06
#